data_bfd50e4f4ae94f3915bdc935f524b6b3
#
_entry.id   bfd50e4f4ae94f3915bdc935f524b6b3
#
_cell.length_a   1.000
_cell.length_b   1.000
_cell.length_c   1.000
_cell.angle_alpha   90.00
_cell.angle_beta   90.00
_cell.angle_gamma   90.00
#
_symmetry.space_group_name_H-M   'P 1'
#
loop_
_entity.id
_entity.type
_entity.pdbx_description
1 polymer ?
#
loop_
_entity_poly.entity_id
_entity_poly.type
_entity_poly.pdbx_seq_one_letter_code
_entity_poly.pdbx_strand_id
1 'polypeptide(L)'
;MLYVNNNGSILAGDAPTILPGNRAYLYGDGVFESIRIINGQPLNLENHVLRLLAGARAIHMRPSASYTTDFFEAKILELCALSAISEGGRCRLSLDRISGGAYLPDANDSTYYIEVYPYEVNHFELNARGLELDIYQGIKLQKNVLSNFKTKMGLPYVMAALSAKANGLDDVFLTDIKGQILETSSCNMFIIGNGVLYTPGLDEGCLAGTMRMQVINLAIANGIKVYECAILPQNLMAADEVFLTNAIRGINWVGGYRTKRYQNNISRKLVVLLNAYWEKATQ
;
A
#
# COMPACT_ATOMS: atom_id res chain seq x y z
N MET A 1 -9.35 -17.18 17.62
CA MET A 1 -7.88 -17.02 17.79
C MET A 1 -7.31 -16.70 16.43
N LEU A 2 -6.37 -15.78 16.32
CA LEU A 2 -5.69 -15.52 15.04
C LEU A 2 -4.49 -16.47 14.89
N TYR A 3 -4.18 -16.84 13.65
CA TYR A 3 -3.03 -17.67 13.31
C TYR A 3 -2.12 -16.91 12.34
N VAL A 4 -0.85 -17.32 12.29
CA VAL A 4 0.16 -16.84 11.34
C VAL A 4 0.76 -18.03 10.59
N ASN A 5 1.13 -17.83 9.33
CA ASN A 5 1.88 -18.81 8.55
C ASN A 5 3.33 -18.34 8.45
N ASN A 6 4.22 -19.06 9.11
CA ASN A 6 5.66 -18.84 9.05
C ASN A 6 6.28 -19.91 8.14
N ASN A 7 6.49 -19.55 6.88
CA ASN A 7 7.14 -20.40 5.87
C ASN A 7 6.55 -21.81 5.78
N GLY A 8 5.21 -21.92 5.83
CA GLY A 8 4.46 -23.18 5.77
C GLY A 8 4.02 -23.74 7.13
N SER A 9 4.62 -23.29 8.22
CA SER A 9 4.21 -23.69 9.57
C SER A 9 3.11 -22.76 10.09
N ILE A 10 1.96 -23.32 10.47
CA ILE A 10 0.86 -22.57 11.09
C ILE A 10 1.10 -22.49 12.58
N LEU A 11 1.16 -21.27 13.11
CA LEU A 11 1.41 -20.98 14.52
C LEU A 11 0.29 -20.09 15.08
N ALA A 12 0.07 -20.12 16.40
CA ALA A 12 -0.81 -19.16 17.07
C ALA A 12 -0.28 -17.74 16.87
N GLY A 13 -1.17 -16.74 16.75
CA GLY A 13 -0.78 -15.37 16.41
C GLY A 13 0.02 -14.64 17.49
N ASP A 14 0.07 -15.18 18.71
CA ASP A 14 0.89 -14.72 19.84
C ASP A 14 2.19 -15.52 20.00
N ALA A 15 2.41 -16.56 19.17
CA ALA A 15 3.64 -17.34 19.22
C ALA A 15 4.84 -16.54 18.70
N PRO A 16 6.05 -16.71 19.26
CA PRO A 16 7.25 -16.07 18.77
C PRO A 16 7.61 -16.61 17.39
N THR A 17 7.42 -15.81 16.35
CA THR A 17 7.66 -16.19 14.95
C THR A 17 8.93 -15.59 14.37
N ILE A 18 9.41 -14.48 14.94
CA ILE A 18 10.60 -13.78 14.48
C ILE A 18 11.74 -14.04 15.47
N LEU A 19 12.80 -14.66 15.00
CA LEU A 19 13.99 -14.93 15.80
C LEU A 19 14.96 -13.74 15.80
N PRO A 20 15.81 -13.58 16.83
CA PRO A 20 16.76 -12.46 16.93
C PRO A 20 17.69 -12.28 15.72
N GLY A 21 18.03 -13.34 15.01
CA GLY A 21 18.87 -13.29 13.80
C GLY A 21 18.11 -12.95 12.50
N ASN A 22 16.82 -12.65 12.56
CA ASN A 22 16.03 -12.30 11.37
C ASN A 22 16.54 -10.98 10.77
N ARG A 23 16.90 -11.00 9.48
CA ARG A 23 17.50 -9.85 8.79
C ARG A 23 16.51 -8.71 8.55
N ALA A 24 15.21 -9.02 8.36
CA ALA A 24 14.19 -7.98 8.24
C ALA A 24 14.00 -7.23 9.58
N TYR A 25 14.15 -7.91 10.71
CA TYR A 25 14.16 -7.27 12.03
C TYR A 25 15.43 -6.42 12.24
N LEU A 26 16.61 -6.92 11.85
CA LEU A 26 17.88 -6.22 12.08
C LEU A 26 18.11 -5.06 11.10
N TYR A 27 17.76 -5.22 9.84
CA TYR A 27 18.17 -4.33 8.74
C TYR A 27 17.01 -3.83 7.85
N GLY A 28 15.78 -4.26 8.09
CA GLY A 28 14.69 -4.02 7.15
C GLY A 28 14.85 -4.78 5.82
N ASP A 29 15.64 -5.88 5.81
CA ASP A 29 15.99 -6.65 4.62
C ASP A 29 14.85 -7.59 4.21
N GLY A 30 13.80 -6.98 3.65
CA GLY A 30 12.58 -7.65 3.21
C GLY A 30 11.62 -6.72 2.49
N VAL A 31 10.61 -7.33 1.90
CA VAL A 31 9.50 -6.66 1.21
C VAL A 31 8.17 -7.20 1.74
N PHE A 32 7.10 -6.43 1.59
CA PHE A 32 5.79 -6.88 2.04
C PHE A 32 4.64 -6.33 1.21
N GLU A 33 3.49 -6.98 1.33
CA GLU A 33 2.24 -6.53 0.77
C GLU A 33 1.18 -6.37 1.87
N SER A 34 0.21 -5.51 1.60
CA SER A 34 -1.01 -5.36 2.39
C SER A 34 -2.17 -5.59 1.45
N ILE A 35 -2.90 -6.68 1.64
CA ILE A 35 -3.91 -7.17 0.72
C ILE A 35 -5.26 -7.10 1.41
N ARG A 36 -6.25 -6.51 0.76
CA ARG A 36 -7.63 -6.45 1.23
C ARG A 36 -8.31 -7.78 0.94
N ILE A 37 -9.10 -8.28 1.89
CA ILE A 37 -9.98 -9.44 1.71
C ILE A 37 -11.42 -8.91 1.71
N ILE A 38 -12.19 -9.24 0.69
CA ILE A 38 -13.63 -8.94 0.55
C ILE A 38 -14.33 -10.23 0.11
N ASN A 39 -15.46 -10.56 0.73
CA ASN A 39 -16.19 -11.81 0.50
C ASN A 39 -15.28 -13.05 0.61
N GLY A 40 -14.39 -13.04 1.58
CA GLY A 40 -13.40 -14.10 1.79
C GLY A 40 -12.29 -14.20 0.75
N GLN A 41 -12.26 -13.32 -0.27
CA GLN A 41 -11.29 -13.38 -1.37
C GLN A 41 -10.23 -12.28 -1.26
N PRO A 42 -8.93 -12.59 -1.43
CA PRO A 42 -7.87 -11.59 -1.46
C PRO A 42 -7.92 -10.81 -2.77
N LEU A 43 -8.18 -9.50 -2.68
CA LEU A 43 -8.34 -8.65 -3.85
C LEU A 43 -7.01 -8.35 -4.54
N ASN A 44 -7.02 -8.35 -5.88
CA ASN A 44 -5.89 -7.95 -6.73
C ASN A 44 -4.60 -8.72 -6.43
N LEU A 45 -4.73 -9.99 -5.99
CA LEU A 45 -3.63 -10.79 -5.48
C LEU A 45 -2.48 -10.95 -6.48
N GLU A 46 -2.80 -11.15 -7.76
CA GLU A 46 -1.79 -11.27 -8.82
C GLU A 46 -0.84 -10.07 -8.84
N ASN A 47 -1.39 -8.84 -8.88
CA ASN A 47 -0.56 -7.64 -8.90
C ASN A 47 0.23 -7.43 -7.60
N HIS A 48 -0.32 -7.86 -6.46
CA HIS A 48 0.40 -7.87 -5.19
C HIS A 48 1.59 -8.84 -5.22
N VAL A 49 1.38 -10.06 -5.68
CA VAL A 49 2.44 -11.08 -5.79
C VAL A 49 3.50 -10.66 -6.81
N LEU A 50 3.10 -10.14 -7.97
CA LEU A 50 4.03 -9.63 -8.98
C LEU A 50 4.93 -8.52 -8.40
N ARG A 51 4.37 -7.53 -7.70
CA ARG A 51 5.14 -6.45 -7.07
C ARG A 51 6.03 -6.96 -5.94
N LEU A 52 5.53 -7.88 -5.12
CA LEU A 52 6.31 -8.51 -4.04
C LEU A 52 7.56 -9.21 -4.58
N LEU A 53 7.38 -10.05 -5.61
CA LEU A 53 8.47 -10.79 -6.22
C LEU A 53 9.44 -9.88 -6.97
N ALA A 54 8.95 -8.84 -7.65
CA ALA A 54 9.78 -7.83 -8.29
C ALA A 54 10.61 -7.05 -7.25
N GLY A 55 10.00 -6.65 -6.14
CA GLY A 55 10.69 -5.99 -5.03
C GLY A 55 11.75 -6.87 -4.37
N ALA A 56 11.45 -8.15 -4.16
CA ALA A 56 12.42 -9.11 -3.65
C ALA A 56 13.65 -9.24 -4.58
N ARG A 57 13.43 -9.33 -5.88
CA ARG A 57 14.53 -9.35 -6.87
C ARG A 57 15.30 -8.04 -6.91
N ALA A 58 14.64 -6.89 -6.75
CA ALA A 58 15.30 -5.58 -6.73
C ALA A 58 16.29 -5.43 -5.57
N ILE A 59 16.07 -6.13 -4.46
CA ILE A 59 17.03 -6.21 -3.34
C ILE A 59 17.90 -7.49 -3.42
N HIS A 60 18.03 -8.08 -4.60
CA HIS A 60 18.85 -9.27 -4.88
C HIS A 60 18.47 -10.53 -4.08
N MET A 61 17.23 -10.64 -3.58
CA MET A 61 16.72 -11.92 -3.08
C MET A 61 16.42 -12.88 -4.24
N ARG A 62 16.46 -14.17 -3.94
CA ARG A 62 16.07 -15.28 -4.84
C ARG A 62 14.80 -15.94 -4.28
N PRO A 63 13.59 -15.40 -4.57
CA PRO A 63 12.36 -16.05 -4.19
C PRO A 63 12.26 -17.45 -4.81
N SER A 64 11.65 -18.39 -4.09
CA SER A 64 11.39 -19.73 -4.62
C SER A 64 10.57 -19.66 -5.90
N ALA A 65 10.84 -20.54 -6.86
CA ALA A 65 10.04 -20.69 -8.07
C ALA A 65 8.59 -21.15 -7.78
N SER A 66 8.34 -21.74 -6.60
CA SER A 66 7.00 -22.11 -6.14
C SER A 66 6.14 -20.93 -5.66
N TYR A 67 6.71 -19.75 -5.47
CA TYR A 67 5.99 -18.56 -5.01
C TYR A 67 5.17 -17.94 -6.14
N THR A 68 4.09 -18.60 -6.51
CA THR A 68 3.12 -18.16 -7.52
C THR A 68 1.92 -17.46 -6.85
N THR A 69 1.05 -16.86 -7.65
CA THR A 69 -0.22 -16.29 -7.16
C THR A 69 -1.06 -17.38 -6.50
N ASP A 70 -1.27 -18.52 -7.17
CA ASP A 70 -2.05 -19.65 -6.65
C ASP A 70 -1.47 -20.22 -5.35
N PHE A 71 -0.13 -20.28 -5.25
CA PHE A 71 0.53 -20.70 -4.01
C PHE A 71 0.16 -19.79 -2.83
N PHE A 72 0.28 -18.47 -3.00
CA PHE A 72 -0.05 -17.54 -1.92
C PHE A 72 -1.55 -17.43 -1.68
N GLU A 73 -2.38 -17.54 -2.72
CA GLU A 73 -3.83 -17.59 -2.56
C GLU A 73 -4.25 -18.76 -1.65
N ALA A 74 -3.80 -19.98 -1.96
CA ALA A 74 -4.10 -21.14 -1.14
C ALA A 74 -3.67 -20.96 0.33
N LYS A 75 -2.46 -20.38 0.56
CA LYS A 75 -1.96 -20.13 1.91
C LYS A 75 -2.74 -19.03 2.66
N ILE A 76 -3.18 -17.99 1.97
CA ILE A 76 -4.00 -16.92 2.55
C ILE A 76 -5.38 -17.45 2.91
N LEU A 77 -6.03 -18.21 2.01
CA LEU A 77 -7.36 -18.78 2.24
C LEU A 77 -7.34 -19.81 3.38
N GLU A 78 -6.32 -20.68 3.43
CA GLU A 78 -6.10 -21.61 4.54
C GLU A 78 -6.04 -20.87 5.88
N LEU A 79 -5.25 -19.79 5.94
CA LEU A 79 -5.05 -19.01 7.15
C LEU A 79 -6.31 -18.22 7.55
N CYS A 80 -7.07 -17.71 6.58
CA CYS A 80 -8.36 -17.06 6.81
C CYS A 80 -9.38 -18.04 7.42
N ALA A 81 -9.48 -19.26 6.88
CA ALA A 81 -10.36 -20.28 7.40
C ALA A 81 -10.01 -20.65 8.86
N LEU A 82 -8.74 -20.89 9.16
CA LEU A 82 -8.26 -21.18 10.52
C LEU A 82 -8.49 -20.02 11.49
N SER A 83 -8.42 -18.77 11.02
CA SER A 83 -8.61 -17.55 11.81
C SER A 83 -10.07 -17.09 11.87
N ALA A 84 -11.01 -17.83 11.29
CA ALA A 84 -12.44 -17.49 11.21
C ALA A 84 -12.70 -16.11 10.51
N ILE A 85 -11.93 -15.81 9.45
CA ILE A 85 -12.12 -14.64 8.61
C ILE A 85 -12.82 -15.10 7.32
N SER A 86 -14.16 -15.02 7.29
CA SER A 86 -14.98 -15.51 6.18
C SER A 86 -15.47 -14.43 5.24
N GLU A 87 -15.44 -13.16 5.64
CA GLU A 87 -15.97 -12.05 4.87
C GLU A 87 -14.90 -10.99 4.61
N GLY A 88 -14.78 -10.00 5.49
CA GLY A 88 -13.85 -8.90 5.38
C GLY A 88 -12.56 -9.13 6.18
N GLY A 89 -11.42 -8.81 5.58
CA GLY A 89 -10.14 -8.95 6.23
C GLY A 89 -9.03 -8.13 5.58
N ARG A 90 -7.88 -8.19 6.22
CA ARG A 90 -6.61 -7.73 5.65
C ARG A 90 -5.54 -8.79 5.84
N CYS A 91 -4.76 -9.00 4.80
CA CYS A 91 -3.59 -9.88 4.85
C CYS A 91 -2.33 -9.04 4.75
N ARG A 92 -1.32 -9.38 5.56
CA ARG A 92 0.06 -8.94 5.38
C ARG A 92 0.87 -10.15 4.90
N LEU A 93 1.37 -10.07 3.68
CA LEU A 93 2.27 -11.06 3.09
C LEU A 93 3.68 -10.46 3.03
N SER A 94 4.66 -11.10 3.64
CA SER A 94 6.06 -10.63 3.68
C SER A 94 6.99 -11.66 3.06
N LEU A 95 8.04 -11.19 2.39
CA LEU A 95 9.22 -11.97 2.04
C LEU A 95 10.44 -11.35 2.72
N ASP A 96 11.13 -12.14 3.52
CA ASP A 96 12.34 -11.75 4.22
C ASP A 96 13.51 -12.57 3.69
N ARG A 97 14.68 -11.96 3.58
CA ARG A 97 15.90 -12.73 3.33
C ARG A 97 16.17 -13.63 4.53
N ILE A 98 16.61 -14.87 4.29
CA ILE A 98 16.96 -15.80 5.36
C ILE A 98 18.08 -15.24 6.25
N SER A 99 18.13 -15.71 7.48
CA SER A 99 19.13 -15.26 8.48
C SER A 99 20.55 -15.58 8.06
N GLY A 100 21.51 -14.83 8.60
CA GLY A 100 22.94 -15.02 8.40
C GLY A 100 23.64 -13.79 7.83
N GLY A 101 24.91 -13.63 8.15
CA GLY A 101 25.76 -12.50 7.79
C GLY A 101 25.39 -11.18 8.47
N ALA A 102 26.22 -10.16 8.23
CA ALA A 102 25.96 -8.77 8.64
C ALA A 102 25.30 -8.00 7.48
N TYR A 103 25.83 -6.86 7.06
CA TYR A 103 25.32 -6.15 5.87
C TYR A 103 25.42 -7.01 4.59
N LEU A 104 26.51 -7.78 4.45
CA LEU A 104 26.61 -8.81 3.42
C LEU A 104 25.90 -10.07 3.94
N PRO A 105 24.82 -10.53 3.27
CA PRO A 105 24.13 -11.74 3.67
C PRO A 105 24.94 -13.00 3.28
N ASP A 106 24.81 -14.07 4.06
CA ASP A 106 25.42 -15.36 3.75
C ASP A 106 24.72 -16.06 2.58
N ALA A 107 23.42 -15.80 2.40
CA ALA A 107 22.62 -16.34 1.29
C ALA A 107 21.53 -15.34 0.86
N ASN A 108 20.99 -15.54 -0.35
CA ASN A 108 19.97 -14.67 -0.94
C ASN A 108 18.57 -15.30 -1.00
N ASP A 109 18.39 -16.47 -0.44
CA ASP A 109 17.10 -17.15 -0.41
C ASP A 109 16.12 -16.40 0.50
N SER A 110 14.84 -16.63 0.30
CA SER A 110 13.78 -15.92 1.04
C SER A 110 12.88 -16.88 1.81
N THR A 111 12.33 -16.39 2.89
CA THR A 111 11.26 -17.01 3.66
C THR A 111 10.03 -16.11 3.62
N TYR A 112 8.82 -16.69 3.75
CA TYR A 112 7.60 -15.90 3.76
C TYR A 112 6.88 -15.95 5.10
N TYR A 113 6.15 -14.86 5.39
CA TYR A 113 5.25 -14.74 6.53
C TYR A 113 3.90 -14.23 6.05
N ILE A 114 2.82 -14.86 6.52
CA ILE A 114 1.45 -14.41 6.24
C ILE A 114 0.74 -14.19 7.57
N GLU A 115 0.16 -13.01 7.72
CA GLU A 115 -0.67 -12.61 8.84
C GLU A 115 -2.02 -12.18 8.29
N VAL A 116 -3.12 -12.61 8.94
CA VAL A 116 -4.47 -12.19 8.58
C VAL A 116 -5.17 -11.59 9.78
N TYR A 117 -5.95 -10.54 9.52
CA TYR A 117 -6.71 -9.81 10.53
C TYR A 117 -8.11 -9.54 10.01
N PRO A 118 -9.15 -9.61 10.86
CA PRO A 118 -10.50 -9.23 10.47
C PRO A 118 -10.54 -7.72 10.13
N TYR A 119 -11.45 -7.38 9.22
CA TYR A 119 -11.76 -6.00 8.87
C TYR A 119 -13.26 -5.91 8.63
N GLU A 120 -13.96 -5.15 9.47
CA GLU A 120 -15.42 -5.19 9.57
C GLU A 120 -16.16 -4.78 8.29
N VAL A 121 -15.61 -3.82 7.54
CA VAL A 121 -16.23 -3.33 6.31
C VAL A 121 -15.89 -4.24 5.14
N ASN A 122 -16.88 -4.79 4.47
CA ASN A 122 -16.73 -5.76 3.38
C ASN A 122 -16.92 -5.14 1.97
N HIS A 123 -16.68 -3.85 1.83
CA HIS A 123 -16.66 -3.08 0.58
C HIS A 123 -15.79 -1.83 0.76
N PHE A 124 -15.62 -1.02 -0.30
CA PHE A 124 -14.92 0.24 -0.18
C PHE A 124 -15.90 1.39 0.08
N GLU A 125 -15.59 2.22 1.05
CA GLU A 125 -16.38 3.40 1.42
C GLU A 125 -15.54 4.67 1.30
N LEU A 126 -16.17 5.73 0.82
CA LEU A 126 -15.57 7.04 0.91
C LEU A 126 -15.73 7.56 2.34
N ASN A 127 -14.65 8.05 2.94
CA ASN A 127 -14.68 8.62 4.30
C ASN A 127 -15.74 9.74 4.40
N ALA A 128 -16.53 9.73 5.47
CA ALA A 128 -17.62 10.68 5.69
C ALA A 128 -17.11 12.11 5.85
N ARG A 129 -16.03 12.29 6.63
CA ARG A 129 -15.30 13.55 6.80
C ARG A 129 -14.05 13.55 5.91
N GLY A 130 -13.82 14.62 5.14
CA GLY A 130 -12.58 14.78 4.39
C GLY A 130 -11.36 14.84 5.30
N LEU A 131 -10.26 14.26 4.86
CA LEU A 131 -9.01 14.25 5.60
C LEU A 131 -8.34 15.64 5.58
N GLU A 132 -7.75 16.06 6.70
CA GLU A 132 -6.94 17.28 6.81
C GLU A 132 -5.46 16.93 6.72
N LEU A 133 -4.77 17.49 5.73
CA LEU A 133 -3.35 17.21 5.48
C LEU A 133 -2.52 18.50 5.36
N ASP A 134 -1.22 18.37 5.66
CA ASP A 134 -0.20 19.34 5.30
C ASP A 134 1.07 18.61 4.81
N ILE A 135 2.10 19.33 4.43
CA ILE A 135 3.37 18.78 3.95
C ILE A 135 4.29 18.48 5.15
N TYR A 136 4.82 17.26 5.18
CA TYR A 136 5.84 16.86 6.15
C TYR A 136 7.16 17.59 5.85
N GLN A 137 7.67 18.32 6.86
CA GLN A 137 8.91 19.12 6.70
C GLN A 137 10.18 18.37 7.13
N GLY A 138 10.05 17.17 7.70
CA GLY A 138 11.18 16.39 8.19
C GLY A 138 11.95 15.68 7.08
N ILE A 139 11.83 14.36 7.01
CA ILE A 139 12.55 13.52 6.04
C ILE A 139 12.00 13.75 4.62
N LYS A 140 12.90 13.99 3.66
CA LYS A 140 12.60 14.03 2.24
C LYS A 140 12.89 12.67 1.62
N LEU A 141 11.98 12.18 0.80
CA LEU A 141 12.20 10.92 0.09
C LEU A 141 13.19 11.14 -1.05
N GLN A 142 14.12 10.22 -1.21
CA GLN A 142 15.08 10.25 -2.30
C GLN A 142 14.75 9.14 -3.29
N LYS A 143 14.56 9.52 -4.56
CA LYS A 143 14.37 8.57 -5.65
C LYS A 143 15.60 7.66 -5.77
N ASN A 144 15.37 6.35 -5.74
CA ASN A 144 16.39 5.31 -5.92
C ASN A 144 15.74 4.05 -6.50
N VAL A 145 16.52 3.02 -6.73
CA VAL A 145 16.08 1.74 -7.33
C VAL A 145 15.01 1.01 -6.52
N LEU A 146 14.81 1.36 -5.25
CA LEU A 146 13.83 0.74 -4.35
C LEU A 146 12.53 1.53 -4.22
N SER A 147 12.46 2.76 -4.70
CA SER A 147 11.35 3.69 -4.45
C SER A 147 9.98 3.14 -4.84
N ASN A 148 9.89 2.39 -5.93
CA ASN A 148 8.63 1.83 -6.40
C ASN A 148 8.20 0.55 -5.69
N PHE A 149 9.05 -0.03 -4.83
CA PHE A 149 8.80 -1.29 -4.13
C PHE A 149 8.45 -1.09 -2.66
N LYS A 150 7.61 -1.98 -2.14
CA LYS A 150 7.14 -1.94 -0.75
C LYS A 150 8.12 -2.67 0.16
N THR A 151 9.28 -2.03 0.41
CA THR A 151 10.32 -2.55 1.31
C THR A 151 9.94 -2.38 2.79
N LYS A 152 10.60 -3.13 3.68
CA LYS A 152 10.44 -2.99 5.14
C LYS A 152 11.15 -1.76 5.73
N MET A 153 11.75 -0.90 4.91
CA MET A 153 12.36 0.37 5.33
C MET A 153 11.30 1.43 5.64
N GLY A 154 10.52 1.20 6.70
CA GLY A 154 9.32 1.99 7.01
C GLY A 154 9.53 3.23 7.87
N LEU A 155 10.74 3.49 8.39
CA LEU A 155 10.97 4.55 9.37
C LEU A 155 10.59 5.96 8.88
N PRO A 156 10.86 6.37 7.62
CA PRO A 156 10.40 7.67 7.12
C PRO A 156 8.89 7.86 7.19
N TYR A 157 8.13 6.82 6.90
CA TYR A 157 6.66 6.81 6.95
C TYR A 157 6.13 6.84 8.40
N VAL A 158 6.79 6.15 9.32
CA VAL A 158 6.49 6.20 10.76
C VAL A 158 6.68 7.63 11.29
N MET A 159 7.80 8.28 10.94
CA MET A 159 8.08 9.66 11.35
C MET A 159 7.07 10.65 10.76
N ALA A 160 6.64 10.44 9.53
CA ALA A 160 5.59 11.23 8.90
C ALA A 160 4.24 11.08 9.62
N ALA A 161 3.82 9.86 9.93
CA ALA A 161 2.59 9.58 10.67
C ALA A 161 2.61 10.16 12.09
N LEU A 162 3.74 10.09 12.79
CA LEU A 162 3.93 10.73 14.09
C LEU A 162 3.80 12.25 14.00
N SER A 163 4.38 12.87 12.96
CA SER A 163 4.24 14.30 12.70
C SER A 163 2.79 14.69 12.42
N ALA A 164 2.06 13.92 11.62
CA ALA A 164 0.64 14.14 11.37
C ALA A 164 -0.13 14.18 12.70
N LYS A 165 0.02 13.13 13.52
CA LYS A 165 -0.63 13.03 14.82
C LYS A 165 -0.29 14.21 15.76
N ALA A 166 0.98 14.59 15.83
CA ALA A 166 1.45 15.68 16.68
C ALA A 166 0.86 17.06 16.28
N ASN A 167 0.50 17.23 15.00
CA ASN A 167 -0.08 18.45 14.47
C ASN A 167 -1.62 18.39 14.31
N GLY A 168 -2.28 17.35 14.80
CA GLY A 168 -3.73 17.18 14.71
C GLY A 168 -4.23 16.95 13.26
N LEU A 169 -3.38 16.44 12.39
CA LEU A 169 -3.67 16.11 11.00
C LEU A 169 -4.02 14.61 10.86
N ASP A 170 -4.76 14.28 9.81
CA ASP A 170 -5.10 12.88 9.52
C ASP A 170 -3.93 12.14 8.81
N ASP A 171 -3.14 12.84 7.99
CA ASP A 171 -1.91 12.35 7.34
C ASP A 171 -1.08 13.56 6.89
N VAL A 172 0.08 13.31 6.28
CA VAL A 172 0.94 14.35 5.70
C VAL A 172 1.46 13.90 4.33
N PHE A 173 1.63 14.87 3.43
CA PHE A 173 2.30 14.65 2.14
C PHE A 173 3.81 14.57 2.34
N LEU A 174 4.41 13.55 1.78
CA LEU A 174 5.85 13.36 1.68
C LEU A 174 6.35 13.94 0.35
N THR A 175 7.48 14.65 0.42
CA THR A 175 8.08 15.27 -0.76
C THR A 175 9.49 14.77 -1.00
N ASP A 176 9.94 14.89 -2.23
CA ASP A 176 11.34 14.73 -2.58
C ASP A 176 12.19 15.97 -2.19
N ILE A 177 13.49 15.92 -2.52
CA ILE A 177 14.44 17.01 -2.26
C ILE A 177 14.17 18.28 -3.10
N LYS A 178 13.38 18.17 -4.19
CA LYS A 178 12.96 19.29 -5.02
C LYS A 178 11.64 19.92 -4.55
N GLY A 179 11.01 19.34 -3.51
CA GLY A 179 9.71 19.76 -3.01
C GLY A 179 8.51 19.20 -3.79
N GLN A 180 8.73 18.26 -4.71
CA GLN A 180 7.66 17.55 -5.42
C GLN A 180 6.97 16.59 -4.46
N ILE A 181 5.64 16.58 -4.47
CA ILE A 181 4.84 15.70 -3.64
C ILE A 181 4.82 14.32 -4.29
N LEU A 182 5.12 13.28 -3.51
CA LEU A 182 5.19 11.91 -4.01
C LEU A 182 4.01 11.06 -3.54
N GLU A 183 3.74 11.05 -2.25
CA GLU A 183 2.76 10.18 -1.59
C GLU A 183 2.49 10.68 -0.17
N THR A 184 1.74 9.91 0.66
CA THR A 184 1.60 10.17 2.10
C THR A 184 2.25 9.06 2.92
N SER A 185 2.03 9.05 4.24
CA SER A 185 2.60 8.04 5.13
C SER A 185 2.19 6.60 4.77
N SER A 186 1.07 6.41 4.08
CA SER A 186 0.53 5.07 3.78
C SER A 186 -0.26 4.98 2.46
N CYS A 187 -0.32 6.05 1.66
CA CYS A 187 -1.16 6.13 0.47
C CYS A 187 -0.45 6.82 -0.69
N ASN A 188 -0.73 6.40 -1.92
CA ASN A 188 -0.49 7.25 -3.09
C ASN A 188 -1.52 8.39 -3.11
N MET A 189 -1.25 9.44 -3.87
CA MET A 189 -2.11 10.60 -3.96
C MET A 189 -2.51 10.92 -5.39
N PHE A 190 -3.68 11.53 -5.53
CA PHE A 190 -4.21 12.06 -6.79
C PHE A 190 -4.76 13.46 -6.56
N ILE A 191 -4.62 14.31 -7.55
CA ILE A 191 -5.32 15.59 -7.63
C ILE A 191 -6.23 15.60 -8.87
N ILE A 192 -7.30 16.36 -8.79
CA ILE A 192 -8.23 16.58 -9.89
C ILE A 192 -8.31 18.07 -10.19
N GLY A 193 -8.13 18.41 -11.44
CA GLY A 193 -8.33 19.77 -11.95
C GLY A 193 -9.09 19.74 -13.27
N ASN A 194 -10.21 20.46 -13.36
CA ASN A 194 -11.05 20.51 -14.56
C ASN A 194 -11.45 19.12 -15.08
N GLY A 195 -11.75 18.17 -14.17
CA GLY A 195 -12.19 16.82 -14.51
C GLY A 195 -11.06 15.87 -14.97
N VAL A 196 -9.80 16.29 -14.89
CA VAL A 196 -8.61 15.49 -15.24
C VAL A 196 -7.91 15.03 -13.98
N LEU A 197 -7.51 13.76 -13.92
CA LEU A 197 -6.71 13.19 -12.85
C LEU A 197 -5.22 13.40 -13.10
N TYR A 198 -4.52 13.76 -12.05
CA TYR A 198 -3.05 13.80 -12.03
C TYR A 198 -2.54 13.05 -10.80
N THR A 199 -1.44 12.32 -10.96
CA THR A 199 -0.78 11.59 -9.88
C THR A 199 0.74 11.61 -10.09
N PRO A 200 1.57 11.58 -9.05
CA PRO A 200 3.01 11.46 -9.22
C PRO A 200 3.39 10.27 -10.10
N GLY A 201 4.28 10.50 -11.07
CA GLY A 201 4.82 9.46 -11.93
C GLY A 201 5.70 8.48 -11.14
N LEU A 202 5.77 7.22 -11.57
CA LEU A 202 6.67 6.24 -10.94
C LEU A 202 8.13 6.63 -11.07
N ASP A 203 8.46 7.33 -12.13
CA ASP A 203 9.78 7.90 -12.37
C ASP A 203 10.12 9.08 -11.43
N GLU A 204 9.15 9.65 -10.71
CA GLU A 204 9.42 10.61 -9.64
C GLU A 204 9.80 9.93 -8.31
N GLY A 205 9.54 8.63 -8.14
CA GLY A 205 9.97 7.82 -7.01
C GLY A 205 8.90 7.57 -5.95
N CYS A 206 7.62 7.67 -6.29
CA CYS A 206 6.54 7.20 -5.44
C CYS A 206 6.40 5.66 -5.50
N LEU A 207 5.73 5.07 -4.50
CA LEU A 207 5.40 3.65 -4.51
C LEU A 207 4.51 3.29 -5.71
N ALA A 208 4.81 2.19 -6.41
CA ALA A 208 3.96 1.61 -7.45
C ALA A 208 2.74 0.91 -6.82
N GLY A 209 1.77 1.69 -6.32
CA GLY A 209 0.60 1.19 -5.59
C GLY A 209 -0.32 0.36 -6.45
N THR A 210 -0.76 -0.81 -5.97
CA THR A 210 -1.72 -1.67 -6.67
C THR A 210 -3.09 -0.98 -6.79
N MET A 211 -3.55 -0.29 -5.74
CA MET A 211 -4.78 0.50 -5.80
C MET A 211 -4.61 1.74 -6.69
N ARG A 212 -3.43 2.38 -6.69
CA ARG A 212 -3.12 3.49 -7.61
C ARG A 212 -3.31 3.04 -9.06
N MET A 213 -2.72 1.92 -9.46
CA MET A 213 -2.88 1.33 -10.79
C MET A 213 -4.34 1.02 -11.12
N GLN A 214 -5.07 0.41 -10.18
CA GLN A 214 -6.48 0.08 -10.34
C GLN A 214 -7.34 1.34 -10.59
N VAL A 215 -7.09 2.41 -9.84
CA VAL A 215 -7.82 3.70 -10.00
C VAL A 215 -7.49 4.36 -11.35
N ILE A 216 -6.24 4.33 -11.80
CA ILE A 216 -5.84 4.81 -13.14
C ILE A 216 -6.61 4.05 -14.21
N ASN A 217 -6.61 2.72 -14.16
CA ASN A 217 -7.30 1.88 -15.15
C ASN A 217 -8.82 2.13 -15.16
N LEU A 218 -9.44 2.21 -13.99
CA LEU A 218 -10.88 2.54 -13.86
C LEU A 218 -11.21 3.93 -14.41
N ALA A 219 -10.39 4.93 -14.12
CA ALA A 219 -10.58 6.28 -14.62
C ALA A 219 -10.54 6.32 -16.17
N ILE A 220 -9.49 5.72 -16.75
CA ILE A 220 -9.33 5.64 -18.22
C ILE A 220 -10.50 4.88 -18.86
N ALA A 221 -10.89 3.72 -18.31
CA ALA A 221 -12.01 2.92 -18.81
C ALA A 221 -13.37 3.66 -18.77
N ASN A 222 -13.48 4.69 -17.92
CA ASN A 222 -14.69 5.51 -17.77
C ASN A 222 -14.55 6.92 -18.39
N GLY A 223 -13.59 7.12 -19.30
CA GLY A 223 -13.42 8.35 -20.07
C GLY A 223 -12.81 9.52 -19.28
N ILE A 224 -12.25 9.28 -18.09
CA ILE A 224 -11.55 10.29 -17.31
C ILE A 224 -10.08 10.30 -17.74
N LYS A 225 -9.58 11.43 -18.20
CA LYS A 225 -8.18 11.59 -18.58
C LYS A 225 -7.28 11.48 -17.32
N VAL A 226 -6.16 10.79 -17.46
CA VAL A 226 -5.17 10.63 -16.38
C VAL A 226 -3.78 11.00 -16.89
N TYR A 227 -3.05 11.78 -16.10
CA TYR A 227 -1.65 12.10 -16.34
C TYR A 227 -0.79 11.74 -15.13
N GLU A 228 0.28 11.04 -15.40
CA GLU A 228 1.35 10.79 -14.43
C GLU A 228 2.42 11.87 -14.62
N CYS A 229 2.64 12.70 -13.61
CA CYS A 229 3.55 13.84 -13.71
C CYS A 229 4.01 14.32 -12.32
N ALA A 230 4.99 15.19 -12.29
CA ALA A 230 5.42 15.87 -11.06
C ALA A 230 4.29 16.74 -10.47
N ILE A 231 4.04 16.60 -9.18
CA ILE A 231 3.05 17.38 -8.43
C ILE A 231 3.77 18.29 -7.44
N LEU A 232 3.51 19.59 -7.52
CA LEU A 232 4.07 20.61 -6.65
C LEU A 232 3.01 21.12 -5.65
N PRO A 233 3.41 21.72 -4.52
CA PRO A 233 2.47 22.28 -3.54
C PRO A 233 1.46 23.27 -4.11
N GLN A 234 1.84 24.05 -5.12
CA GLN A 234 0.92 24.97 -5.80
C GLN A 234 -0.18 24.24 -6.58
N ASN A 235 0.08 23.02 -7.04
CA ASN A 235 -0.96 22.20 -7.70
C ASN A 235 -2.05 21.80 -6.71
N LEU A 236 -1.72 21.56 -5.42
CA LEU A 236 -2.73 21.34 -4.38
C LEU A 236 -3.63 22.58 -4.22
N MET A 237 -3.06 23.80 -4.23
CA MET A 237 -3.85 25.02 -4.10
C MET A 237 -4.80 25.25 -5.29
N ALA A 238 -4.42 24.80 -6.49
CA ALA A 238 -5.21 24.92 -7.71
C ALA A 238 -6.24 23.79 -7.91
N ALA A 239 -6.08 22.63 -7.25
CA ALA A 239 -6.90 21.46 -7.46
C ALA A 239 -8.36 21.67 -7.00
N ASP A 240 -9.31 21.00 -7.70
CA ASP A 240 -10.72 20.92 -7.33
C ASP A 240 -10.95 19.84 -6.28
N GLU A 241 -10.28 18.69 -6.45
CA GLU A 241 -10.33 17.57 -5.51
C GLU A 241 -8.93 17.02 -5.29
N VAL A 242 -8.73 16.41 -4.11
CA VAL A 242 -7.56 15.60 -3.76
C VAL A 242 -8.04 14.34 -3.09
N PHE A 243 -7.48 13.19 -3.45
CA PHE A 243 -7.76 11.94 -2.78
C PHE A 243 -6.52 11.05 -2.67
N LEU A 244 -6.57 10.15 -1.72
CA LEU A 244 -5.52 9.20 -1.39
C LEU A 244 -5.98 7.78 -1.72
N THR A 245 -5.03 6.89 -2.05
CA THR A 245 -5.35 5.49 -2.35
C THR A 245 -4.42 4.52 -1.65
N ASN A 246 -4.97 3.48 -1.06
CA ASN A 246 -4.23 2.28 -0.68
C ASN A 246 -5.09 1.02 -0.79
N ALA A 247 -4.44 -0.14 -0.79
CA ALA A 247 -5.12 -1.41 -1.03
C ALA A 247 -6.17 -1.77 0.04
N ILE A 248 -6.04 -1.29 1.27
CA ILE A 248 -6.92 -1.65 2.39
C ILE A 248 -8.17 -0.76 2.43
N ARG A 249 -8.01 0.55 2.32
CA ARG A 249 -9.10 1.54 2.44
C ARG A 249 -9.70 1.96 1.10
N GLY A 250 -9.08 1.57 -0.02
CA GLY A 250 -9.50 2.03 -1.35
C GLY A 250 -9.16 3.49 -1.55
N ILE A 251 -10.16 4.32 -1.72
CA ILE A 251 -10.07 5.77 -1.98
C ILE A 251 -10.55 6.53 -0.75
N ASN A 252 -9.73 7.47 -0.27
CA ASN A 252 -10.12 8.43 0.77
C ASN A 252 -9.94 9.87 0.27
N TRP A 253 -11.00 10.68 0.30
CA TRP A 253 -10.91 12.07 -0.12
C TRP A 253 -10.30 12.97 0.95
N VAL A 254 -9.57 13.96 0.49
CA VAL A 254 -8.98 15.02 1.33
C VAL A 254 -9.95 16.19 1.37
N GLY A 255 -10.31 16.63 2.57
CA GLY A 255 -11.19 17.78 2.80
C GLY A 255 -10.43 19.09 2.77
N GLY A 256 -9.17 19.10 3.24
CA GLY A 256 -8.40 20.31 3.34
C GLY A 256 -6.89 20.15 3.28
N TYR A 257 -6.28 21.19 2.73
CA TYR A 257 -4.84 21.45 2.78
C TYR A 257 -4.65 22.91 3.16
N ARG A 258 -4.19 23.19 4.37
CA ARG A 258 -4.10 24.56 4.91
C ARG A 258 -5.46 25.29 4.83
N THR A 259 -5.50 26.40 4.10
CA THR A 259 -6.74 27.17 3.88
C THR A 259 -7.59 26.68 2.71
N LYS A 260 -7.04 25.83 1.85
CA LYS A 260 -7.76 25.25 0.71
C LYS A 260 -8.73 24.18 1.15
N ARG A 261 -9.93 24.16 0.58
CA ARG A 261 -10.97 23.11 0.77
C ARG A 261 -11.29 22.47 -0.57
N TYR A 262 -11.53 21.16 -0.54
CA TYR A 262 -11.73 20.35 -1.74
C TYR A 262 -13.14 19.78 -1.79
N GLN A 263 -13.59 19.46 -3.01
CA GLN A 263 -14.77 18.66 -3.29
C GLN A 263 -14.42 17.16 -3.36
N ASN A 264 -15.42 16.28 -3.60
CA ASN A 264 -15.23 14.83 -3.69
C ASN A 264 -16.15 14.15 -4.74
N ASN A 265 -16.52 14.86 -5.78
CA ASN A 265 -17.49 14.37 -6.78
C ASN A 265 -16.93 13.20 -7.60
N ILE A 266 -15.72 13.37 -8.14
CA ILE A 266 -15.04 12.33 -8.93
C ILE A 266 -14.53 11.22 -8.02
N SER A 267 -13.99 11.55 -6.85
CA SER A 267 -13.58 10.57 -5.85
C SER A 267 -14.73 9.64 -5.47
N ARG A 268 -15.94 10.16 -5.25
CA ARG A 268 -17.16 9.40 -4.96
C ARG A 268 -17.55 8.49 -6.12
N LYS A 269 -17.52 9.01 -7.36
CA LYS A 269 -17.77 8.21 -8.56
C LYS A 269 -16.79 7.05 -8.68
N LEU A 270 -15.51 7.28 -8.43
CA LEU A 270 -14.48 6.24 -8.51
C LEU A 270 -14.67 5.15 -7.45
N VAL A 271 -15.13 5.46 -6.24
CA VAL A 271 -15.47 4.44 -5.22
C VAL A 271 -16.60 3.54 -5.69
N VAL A 272 -17.66 4.11 -6.29
CA VAL A 272 -18.78 3.32 -6.85
C VAL A 272 -18.28 2.38 -7.96
N LEU A 273 -17.46 2.90 -8.88
CA LEU A 273 -16.87 2.11 -9.95
C LEU A 273 -15.93 1.01 -9.43
N LEU A 274 -15.17 1.29 -8.37
CA LEU A 274 -14.27 0.35 -7.75
C LEU A 274 -15.04 -0.83 -7.13
N ASN A 275 -16.12 -0.57 -6.41
CA ASN A 275 -16.96 -1.62 -5.85
C ASN A 275 -17.61 -2.46 -6.95
N ALA A 276 -18.20 -1.81 -7.97
CA ALA A 276 -18.82 -2.52 -9.09
C ALA A 276 -17.83 -3.38 -9.89
N TYR A 277 -16.57 -2.97 -9.96
CA TYR A 277 -15.50 -3.78 -10.56
C TYR A 277 -15.23 -5.04 -9.75
N TRP A 278 -15.09 -4.92 -8.43
CA TRP A 278 -14.76 -6.07 -7.57
C TRP A 278 -15.95 -7.01 -7.34
N GLU A 279 -17.18 -6.49 -7.28
CA GLU A 279 -18.40 -7.32 -7.24
C GLU A 279 -18.46 -8.30 -8.43
N LYS A 280 -18.07 -7.84 -9.62
CA LYS A 280 -18.02 -8.69 -10.82
C LYS A 280 -16.83 -9.67 -10.82
N ALA A 281 -15.71 -9.31 -10.20
CA ALA A 281 -14.52 -10.12 -10.19
C ALA A 281 -14.53 -11.20 -9.08
N THR A 282 -15.42 -11.06 -8.09
CA THR A 282 -15.57 -12.00 -6.95
C THR A 282 -16.83 -12.89 -7.06
N GLN A 283 -17.62 -12.74 -8.13
CA GLN A 283 -18.71 -13.66 -8.52
C GLN A 283 -18.17 -14.80 -9.38
#